data_4925d6fafbf86bcff3800e482343081e
#
_entry.id   4925d6fafbf86bcff3800e482343081e
#
_cell.length_a   1.000
_cell.length_b   1.000
_cell.length_c   1.000
_cell.angle_alpha   90.00
_cell.angle_beta   90.00
_cell.angle_gamma   90.00
#
_symmetry.space_group_name_H-M   'P 1'
#
loop_
_entity.id
_entity.type
_entity.pdbx_description
1 polymer ?
#
loop_
_entity_poly.entity_id
_entity_poly.type
_entity_poly.pdbx_seq_one_letter_code
_entity_poly.pdbx_strand_id
1 'polypeptide(L)'
;MPNDKKIKKVEEYKKIFDSNNFFISLNPSGTTVSMISDFRKEIVKIDATYKVIKNSLALIAAKELNNDNFKELIAGPTSILATSADPMLLTKLVYKYKNEIGLNFSVKNGYFEGAIVDEKELSEISKLSS
;
A
#
# COMPACT_ATOMS: atom_id res chain seq x y z
N MET A 1 0.35 -15.18 -24.30
CA MET A 1 -0.88 -14.44 -23.99
C MET A 1 -1.15 -14.44 -22.51
N PRO A 2 -1.57 -13.32 -21.93
CA PRO A 2 -1.99 -13.34 -20.54
C PRO A 2 -3.24 -14.20 -20.38
N ASN A 3 -3.30 -14.99 -19.33
CA ASN A 3 -4.49 -15.80 -19.05
C ASN A 3 -5.53 -14.95 -18.29
N ASP A 4 -6.74 -15.49 -18.17
CA ASP A 4 -7.85 -14.78 -17.54
C ASP A 4 -7.55 -14.35 -16.12
N LYS A 5 -6.80 -15.14 -15.35
CA LYS A 5 -6.41 -14.81 -13.97
C LYS A 5 -5.52 -13.57 -13.93
N LYS A 6 -4.57 -13.47 -14.87
CA LYS A 6 -3.69 -12.30 -14.95
C LYS A 6 -4.46 -11.05 -15.36
N ILE A 7 -5.36 -11.17 -16.32
CA ILE A 7 -6.20 -10.06 -16.75
C ILE A 7 -7.06 -9.55 -15.59
N LYS A 8 -7.67 -10.46 -14.81
CA LYS A 8 -8.46 -10.09 -13.65
C LYS A 8 -7.61 -9.38 -12.58
N LYS A 9 -6.39 -9.84 -12.35
CA LYS A 9 -5.47 -9.20 -11.39
C LYS A 9 -5.11 -7.79 -11.84
N VAL A 10 -4.78 -7.61 -13.11
CA VAL A 10 -4.47 -6.28 -13.64
C VAL A 10 -5.65 -5.33 -13.47
N GLU A 11 -6.86 -5.78 -13.80
CA GLU A 11 -8.07 -4.97 -13.63
C GLU A 11 -8.32 -4.65 -12.15
N GLU A 12 -8.09 -5.60 -11.25
CA GLU A 12 -8.21 -5.39 -9.81
C GLU A 12 -7.23 -4.32 -9.33
N TYR A 13 -5.98 -4.38 -9.77
CA TYR A 13 -4.97 -3.39 -9.39
C TYR A 13 -5.29 -2.01 -9.98
N LYS A 14 -5.74 -1.96 -11.23
CA LYS A 14 -6.18 -0.70 -11.84
C LYS A 14 -7.29 -0.05 -11.02
N LYS A 15 -8.26 -0.83 -10.57
CA LYS A 15 -9.36 -0.34 -9.76
C LYS A 15 -8.85 0.22 -8.42
N ILE A 16 -7.93 -0.47 -7.77
CA ILE A 16 -7.33 0.00 -6.51
C ILE A 16 -6.58 1.31 -6.75
N PHE A 17 -5.76 1.38 -7.79
CA PHE A 17 -4.97 2.57 -8.08
C PHE A 17 -5.83 3.78 -8.47
N ASP A 18 -6.96 3.52 -9.14
CA ASP A 18 -7.84 4.59 -9.62
C ASP A 18 -8.85 5.06 -8.57
N SER A 19 -9.23 4.18 -7.65
CA SER A 19 -10.27 4.46 -6.64
C SER A 19 -9.74 5.14 -5.38
N ASN A 20 -8.43 5.21 -5.20
CA ASN A 20 -7.82 5.75 -3.99
C ASN A 20 -6.85 6.86 -4.36
N ASN A 21 -6.61 7.76 -3.40
CA ASN A 21 -5.69 8.88 -3.63
C ASN A 21 -4.46 8.85 -2.75
N PHE A 22 -4.39 7.92 -1.80
CA PHE A 22 -3.23 7.77 -0.93
C PHE A 22 -2.84 6.29 -0.84
N PHE A 23 -1.55 6.04 -0.97
CA PHE A 23 -1.00 4.68 -0.96
C PHE A 23 0.25 4.63 -0.09
N ILE A 24 0.43 3.50 0.61
CA ILE A 24 1.69 3.21 1.31
C ILE A 24 2.17 1.86 0.81
N SER A 25 3.45 1.80 0.43
CA SER A 25 4.09 0.59 -0.04
C SER A 25 4.92 -0.02 1.08
N LEU A 26 4.70 -1.30 1.37
CA LEU A 26 5.40 -2.04 2.42
C LEU A 26 6.15 -3.22 1.83
N ASN A 27 7.25 -3.60 2.48
CA ASN A 27 7.87 -4.89 2.27
C ASN A 27 7.41 -5.79 3.43
N PRO A 28 6.58 -6.82 3.16
CA PRO A 28 5.98 -7.65 4.22
C PRO A 28 6.90 -8.74 4.74
N SER A 29 8.15 -8.85 4.27
CA SER A 29 9.08 -9.89 4.68
C SER A 29 9.26 -9.90 6.19
N GLY A 30 9.18 -11.08 6.79
CA GLY A 30 9.35 -11.24 8.23
C GLY A 30 8.07 -11.21 9.05
N THR A 31 6.91 -10.96 8.43
CA THR A 31 5.63 -11.02 9.15
C THR A 31 4.98 -12.39 9.00
N THR A 32 4.23 -12.82 10.01
CA THR A 32 3.45 -14.05 9.95
C THR A 32 2.04 -13.76 9.45
N VAL A 33 1.36 -14.82 8.97
CA VAL A 33 -0.03 -14.71 8.53
C VAL A 33 -0.93 -14.21 9.66
N SER A 34 -0.72 -14.73 10.88
CA SER A 34 -1.51 -14.36 12.05
C SER A 34 -1.39 -12.86 12.38
N MET A 35 -0.17 -12.34 12.36
CA MET A 35 0.10 -10.93 12.65
C MET A 35 -0.53 -10.01 11.58
N ILE A 36 -0.40 -10.38 10.32
CA ILE A 36 -0.98 -9.62 9.21
C ILE A 36 -2.51 -9.68 9.26
N SER A 37 -3.09 -10.79 9.70
CA SER A 37 -4.55 -10.92 9.80
C SER A 37 -5.16 -9.85 10.70
N ASP A 38 -4.59 -9.62 11.87
CA ASP A 38 -5.08 -8.59 12.80
C ASP A 38 -4.91 -7.19 12.21
N PHE A 39 -3.78 -6.93 11.58
CA PHE A 39 -3.52 -5.67 10.91
C PHE A 39 -4.56 -5.38 9.81
N ARG A 40 -4.86 -6.40 8.99
CA ARG A 40 -5.85 -6.26 7.92
C ARG A 40 -7.24 -5.92 8.44
N LYS A 41 -7.63 -6.48 9.59
CA LYS A 41 -8.92 -6.17 10.21
C LYS A 41 -9.00 -4.69 10.60
N GLU A 42 -7.93 -4.15 11.17
CA GLU A 42 -7.90 -2.74 11.55
C GLU A 42 -7.88 -1.83 10.32
N ILE A 43 -7.21 -2.25 9.26
CA ILE A 43 -7.18 -1.52 7.99
C ILE A 43 -8.58 -1.38 7.41
N VAL A 44 -9.37 -2.45 7.42
CA VAL A 44 -10.75 -2.43 6.91
C VAL A 44 -11.62 -1.47 7.74
N LYS A 45 -11.42 -1.42 9.06
CA LYS A 45 -12.20 -0.53 9.94
C LYS A 45 -12.04 0.95 9.63
N ILE A 46 -10.92 1.35 9.05
CA ILE A 46 -10.68 2.75 8.69
C ILE A 46 -10.90 3.03 7.20
N ASP A 47 -11.66 2.17 6.54
CA ASP A 47 -11.96 2.28 5.11
C ASP A 47 -10.73 2.30 4.22
N ALA A 48 -9.75 1.46 4.55
CA ALA A 48 -8.55 1.28 3.75
C ALA A 48 -8.47 -0.15 3.24
N THR A 49 -7.60 -0.37 2.27
CA THR A 49 -7.41 -1.67 1.63
C THR A 49 -5.95 -2.11 1.80
N TYR A 50 -5.75 -3.38 2.11
CA TYR A 50 -4.43 -4.02 2.11
C TYR A 50 -4.40 -5.07 1.01
N LYS A 51 -3.37 -5.02 0.17
CA LYS A 51 -3.24 -5.96 -0.94
C LYS A 51 -1.78 -6.35 -1.16
N VAL A 52 -1.52 -7.66 -1.21
CA VAL A 52 -0.22 -8.18 -1.65
C VAL A 52 -0.20 -8.06 -3.19
N ILE A 53 0.86 -7.44 -3.71
CA ILE A 53 0.94 -7.10 -5.14
C ILE A 53 1.95 -8.01 -5.84
N LYS A 54 1.56 -8.53 -6.99
CA LYS A 54 2.49 -9.14 -7.92
C LYS A 54 3.03 -8.03 -8.82
N ASN A 55 4.30 -7.69 -8.64
CA ASN A 55 4.89 -6.49 -9.23
C ASN A 55 4.72 -6.40 -10.75
N SER A 56 4.93 -7.50 -11.47
CA SER A 56 4.82 -7.49 -12.92
C SER A 56 3.43 -7.09 -13.41
N LEU A 57 2.39 -7.57 -12.73
CA LEU A 57 1.00 -7.24 -13.08
C LEU A 57 0.62 -5.83 -12.63
N ALA A 58 1.14 -5.39 -11.48
CA ALA A 58 0.90 -4.05 -11.00
C ALA A 58 1.56 -3.00 -11.89
N LEU A 59 2.74 -3.30 -12.44
CA LEU A 59 3.39 -2.42 -13.42
C LEU A 59 2.57 -2.27 -14.69
N ILE A 60 1.94 -3.35 -15.15
CA ILE A 60 1.04 -3.30 -16.30
C ILE A 60 -0.16 -2.39 -15.99
N ALA A 61 -0.74 -2.53 -14.81
CA ALA A 61 -1.88 -1.70 -14.40
C ALA A 61 -1.49 -0.23 -14.35
N ALA A 62 -0.33 0.10 -13.78
CA ALA A 62 0.16 1.48 -13.72
C ALA A 62 0.37 2.07 -15.11
N LYS A 63 0.94 1.28 -16.02
CA LYS A 63 1.16 1.70 -17.40
C LYS A 63 -0.16 1.99 -18.11
N GLU A 64 -1.16 1.13 -17.92
CA GLU A 64 -2.47 1.32 -18.54
C GLU A 64 -3.18 2.57 -18.01
N LEU A 65 -2.89 2.98 -16.79
CA LEU A 65 -3.41 4.22 -16.20
C LEU A 65 -2.56 5.45 -16.53
N ASN A 66 -1.49 5.27 -17.31
CA ASN A 66 -0.54 6.33 -17.66
C ASN A 66 0.07 7.01 -16.43
N ASN A 67 0.36 6.23 -15.39
CA ASN A 67 0.91 6.77 -14.15
C ASN A 67 2.25 6.12 -13.81
N ASP A 68 3.33 6.73 -14.29
CA ASP A 68 4.69 6.22 -14.10
C ASP A 68 5.17 6.30 -12.64
N ASN A 69 4.56 7.17 -11.83
CA ASN A 69 4.96 7.30 -10.43
C ASN A 69 4.69 6.03 -9.61
N PHE A 70 3.73 5.21 -10.02
CA PHE A 70 3.48 3.94 -9.35
C PHE A 70 4.64 2.97 -9.44
N LYS A 71 5.56 3.14 -10.39
CA LYS A 71 6.74 2.28 -10.49
C LYS A 71 7.59 2.35 -9.24
N GLU A 72 7.70 3.52 -8.62
CA GLU A 72 8.48 3.68 -7.39
C GLU A 72 7.82 2.97 -6.19
N LEU A 73 6.49 2.88 -6.18
CA LEU A 73 5.77 2.12 -5.16
C LEU A 73 5.99 0.62 -5.28
N ILE A 74 6.19 0.13 -6.49
CA ILE A 74 6.10 -1.29 -6.83
C ILE A 74 7.48 -1.95 -6.95
N ALA A 75 8.52 -1.40 -6.38
CA ALA A 75 9.87 -1.98 -6.45
C ALA A 75 10.08 -3.03 -5.37
N GLY A 76 10.54 -4.25 -5.76
CA GLY A 76 10.80 -5.34 -4.83
C GLY A 76 9.54 -6.00 -4.26
N PRO A 77 9.66 -6.91 -3.28
CA PRO A 77 8.49 -7.51 -2.63
C PRO A 77 7.58 -6.42 -2.06
N THR A 78 6.30 -6.44 -2.44
CA THR A 78 5.43 -5.29 -2.18
C THR A 78 4.06 -5.72 -1.69
N SER A 79 3.62 -5.07 -0.60
CA SER A 79 2.21 -4.98 -0.23
C SER A 79 1.81 -3.51 -0.31
N ILE A 80 0.59 -3.24 -0.76
CA ILE A 80 0.08 -1.89 -0.90
C ILE A 80 -1.08 -1.68 0.07
N LEU A 81 -1.01 -0.55 0.78
CA LEU A 81 -2.13 -0.02 1.54
C LEU A 81 -2.69 1.16 0.77
N ALA A 82 -4.00 1.23 0.65
CA ALA A 82 -4.65 2.28 -0.14
C ALA A 82 -5.87 2.82 0.60
N THR A 83 -6.11 4.11 0.50
CA THR A 83 -7.31 4.73 1.06
C THR A 83 -7.72 5.97 0.26
N SER A 84 -9.02 6.22 0.23
CA SER A 84 -9.60 7.48 -0.23
C SER A 84 -10.20 8.27 0.94
N ALA A 85 -10.06 7.74 2.16
CA ALA A 85 -10.59 8.37 3.37
C ALA A 85 -9.52 9.26 4.02
N ASP A 86 -8.97 8.87 5.16
CA ASP A 86 -8.04 9.70 5.93
C ASP A 86 -6.60 9.19 5.83
N PRO A 87 -5.73 9.87 5.05
CA PRO A 87 -4.32 9.47 4.91
C PRO A 87 -3.56 9.46 6.24
N MET A 88 -3.82 10.41 7.12
CA MET A 88 -3.15 10.48 8.41
C MET A 88 -3.50 9.30 9.29
N LEU A 89 -4.77 8.92 9.31
CA LEU A 89 -5.23 7.78 10.10
C LEU A 89 -4.58 6.48 9.64
N LEU A 90 -4.49 6.27 8.33
CA LEU A 90 -3.82 5.10 7.76
C LEU A 90 -2.33 5.08 8.13
N THR A 91 -1.65 6.21 7.99
CA THR A 91 -0.22 6.31 8.29
C THR A 91 0.05 6.03 9.76
N LYS A 92 -0.76 6.58 10.65
CA LYS A 92 -0.62 6.34 12.11
C LYS A 92 -0.84 4.87 12.45
N LEU A 93 -1.80 4.22 11.82
CA LEU A 93 -2.07 2.80 12.06
C LEU A 93 -0.89 1.93 11.63
N VAL A 94 -0.29 2.23 10.48
CA VAL A 94 0.88 1.51 9.98
C VAL A 94 2.03 1.60 10.99
N TYR A 95 2.34 2.80 11.47
CA TYR A 95 3.47 2.99 12.39
C TYR A 95 3.17 2.46 13.79
N LYS A 96 1.90 2.44 14.21
CA LYS A 96 1.50 1.79 15.44
C LYS A 96 1.84 0.29 15.40
N TYR A 97 1.47 -0.39 14.32
CA TYR A 97 1.74 -1.82 14.19
C TYR A 97 3.23 -2.09 14.05
N LYS A 98 3.94 -1.23 13.34
CA LYS A 98 5.39 -1.38 13.17
C LYS A 98 6.15 -1.19 14.49
N ASN A 99 5.83 -0.13 15.22
CA ASN A 99 6.63 0.30 16.38
C ASN A 99 6.12 -0.27 17.72
N GLU A 100 4.80 -0.33 17.92
CA GLU A 100 4.22 -0.74 19.21
C GLU A 100 3.92 -2.23 19.25
N ILE A 101 3.44 -2.79 18.16
CA ILE A 101 3.04 -4.20 18.10
C ILE A 101 4.18 -5.07 17.58
N GLY A 102 5.13 -4.47 16.87
CA GLY A 102 6.35 -5.16 16.46
C GLY A 102 6.22 -5.99 15.20
N LEU A 103 5.31 -5.63 14.31
CA LEU A 103 5.26 -6.28 12.99
C LEU A 103 6.54 -5.99 12.21
N ASN A 104 7.16 -7.05 11.71
CA ASN A 104 8.44 -6.96 10.99
C ASN A 104 8.24 -6.65 9.51
N PHE A 105 7.54 -5.57 9.20
CA PHE A 105 7.51 -5.08 7.84
C PHE A 105 8.31 -3.79 7.73
N SER A 106 8.78 -3.48 6.52
CA SER A 106 9.46 -2.22 6.24
C SER A 106 8.54 -1.32 5.45
N VAL A 107 8.46 -0.05 5.85
CA VAL A 107 7.75 0.96 5.06
C VAL A 107 8.71 1.43 3.98
N LYS A 108 8.29 1.37 2.73
CA LYS A 108 9.12 1.77 1.59
C LYS A 108 8.90 3.24 1.23
N ASN A 109 7.72 3.56 0.75
CA ASN A 109 7.33 4.91 0.40
C ASN A 109 5.82 4.99 0.31
N GLY A 110 5.31 6.17 -0.04
CA GLY A 110 3.90 6.38 -0.27
C GLY A 110 3.66 7.18 -1.53
N TYR A 111 2.40 7.40 -1.83
CA TYR A 111 1.96 8.15 -2.99
C TYR A 111 0.70 8.90 -2.60
N PHE A 112 0.69 10.21 -2.82
CA PHE A 112 -0.46 11.05 -2.50
C PHE A 112 -0.68 12.09 -3.58
N GLU A 113 -1.86 12.02 -4.19
CA GLU A 113 -2.31 12.98 -5.20
C GLU A 113 -1.28 13.26 -6.29
N GLY A 114 -0.70 12.19 -6.84
CA GLY A 114 0.23 12.28 -7.96
C GLY A 114 1.70 12.40 -7.58
N ALA A 115 2.03 12.51 -6.29
CA ALA A 115 3.40 12.69 -5.83
C ALA A 115 3.87 11.55 -4.94
N ILE A 116 5.12 11.15 -5.08
CA ILE A 116 5.74 10.16 -4.20
C ILE A 116 6.07 10.84 -2.86
N VAL A 117 5.72 10.15 -1.78
CA VAL A 117 6.03 10.54 -0.40
C VAL A 117 7.05 9.55 0.13
N ASP A 118 8.22 10.03 0.57
CA ASP A 118 9.25 9.09 1.05
C ASP A 118 8.95 8.61 2.48
N GLU A 119 9.71 7.62 2.92
CA GLU A 119 9.51 7.00 4.24
C GLU A 119 9.69 8.02 5.36
N LYS A 120 10.63 8.94 5.21
CA LYS A 120 10.88 9.97 6.21
C LYS A 120 9.66 10.87 6.41
N GLU A 121 9.03 11.29 5.31
CA GLU A 121 7.82 12.11 5.35
C GLU A 121 6.66 11.33 5.98
N LEU A 122 6.52 10.05 5.65
CA LEU A 122 5.47 9.20 6.23
C LEU A 122 5.68 9.07 7.75
N SER A 123 6.92 8.87 8.18
CA SER A 123 7.25 8.77 9.60
C SER A 123 6.89 10.06 10.35
N GLU A 124 7.17 11.21 9.75
CA GLU A 124 6.82 12.50 10.34
C GLU A 124 5.31 12.68 10.44
N ILE A 125 4.56 12.30 9.41
CA ILE A 125 3.09 12.37 9.42
C ILE A 125 2.53 11.50 10.56
N SER A 126 3.12 10.33 10.81
CA SER A 126 2.65 9.44 11.85
C SER A 126 2.77 10.05 13.26
N LYS A 127 3.64 11.03 13.44
CA LYS A 127 3.89 11.69 14.72
C LYS A 127 3.01 12.92 14.95
N LEU A 128 2.30 13.38 13.93
CA LEU A 128 1.45 14.56 14.06
C LEU A 128 0.23 14.27 14.96
N SER A 129 -0.15 15.27 15.73
CA SER A 129 -1.38 15.20 16.52
C SER A 129 -2.58 15.35 15.60
N SER A 130 -3.60 14.53 15.84
CA SER A 130 -4.86 14.63 15.12
C SER A 130 -5.75 15.71 15.73
#